data_940a6cbd0513aa01fb7601ce205e05d1
#
_entry.id   940a6cbd0513aa01fb7601ce205e05d1
#
_cell.length_a   1.000
_cell.length_b   1.000
_cell.length_c   1.000
_cell.angle_alpha   90.00
_cell.angle_beta   90.00
_cell.angle_gamma   90.00
#
_symmetry.space_group_name_H-M   'P 1'
#
loop_
_entity.id
_entity.type
_entity.pdbx_description
1 polymer ?
#
loop_
_entity_poly.entity_id
_entity_poly.type
_entity_poly.pdbx_seq_one_letter_code
_entity_poly.pdbx_strand_id
1 'polypeptide(L)'
;MNYADFIARKTQAGADSGFAPVWMPDFLFDFQRDLVEWAVRKGRAAIFADCGLGKTPMGLVWASNVARKTGRPVLYLTPLAVAAQTVREAQKFGIDAIQSKDGASAGHIVVANYERLHYFSADDFAGVVCDESSILKSFAGQRRGEITAFMRKVPYRLLQTATAAPNDYIELGTSSEALGYLGHMDMLNRFFKNDLNNSAQGRMRGEVIKWRLKGHAETPFWQWVCSWARAVRRPSDLGFDDTRFALPKLHENEHLVQAQSLPDGMLFALPAVGLKEQREERRRTVEERCAMVAERVNSTGQPALVWCHLNDEGDSLENLIPDAVQVSGSDSDDRKEERLEAFAEGRARVLITKPRIGAWGL
;
A
#
# COMPACT_ATOMS: atom_id res chain seq x y z
N MET A 1 36.88 1.82 18.86
CA MET A 1 36.05 2.09 17.67
C MET A 1 36.99 2.66 16.63
N ASN A 2 37.17 1.99 15.50
CA ASN A 2 38.06 2.50 14.47
C ASN A 2 37.37 3.62 13.64
N TYR A 3 38.15 4.39 12.89
CA TYR A 3 37.63 5.51 12.08
C TYR A 3 36.65 5.04 11.00
N ALA A 4 36.83 3.85 10.42
CA ALA A 4 35.93 3.27 9.44
C ALA A 4 34.54 2.98 10.02
N ASP A 5 34.48 2.44 11.25
CA ASP A 5 33.22 2.20 11.97
C ASP A 5 32.49 3.51 12.31
N PHE A 6 33.25 4.55 12.65
CA PHE A 6 32.70 5.88 12.89
C PHE A 6 32.10 6.50 11.62
N ILE A 7 32.80 6.39 10.50
CA ILE A 7 32.29 6.87 9.18
C ILE A 7 31.07 6.04 8.75
N ALA A 8 31.11 4.72 8.86
CA ALA A 8 29.98 3.84 8.54
C ALA A 8 28.71 4.22 9.32
N ARG A 9 28.83 4.55 10.61
CA ARG A 9 27.72 5.06 11.41
C ARG A 9 27.23 6.44 10.98
N LYS A 10 28.12 7.31 10.54
CA LYS A 10 27.75 8.65 10.02
C LYS A 10 27.06 8.59 8.66
N THR A 11 27.31 7.57 7.84
CA THR A 11 26.61 7.41 6.55
C THR A 11 25.13 7.08 6.72
N GLN A 12 24.74 6.60 7.90
CA GLN A 12 23.38 6.13 8.21
C GLN A 12 22.83 5.15 7.16
N ALA A 13 23.76 4.46 6.46
CA ALA A 13 23.41 3.32 5.63
C ALA A 13 22.80 2.24 6.52
N GLY A 14 21.81 1.53 6.00
CA GLY A 14 21.13 0.48 6.75
C GLY A 14 22.13 -0.61 7.17
N ALA A 15 22.45 -0.68 8.47
CA ALA A 15 23.23 -1.76 9.02
C ALA A 15 22.41 -3.07 9.06
N ASP A 16 23.10 -4.22 8.99
CA ASP A 16 22.47 -5.50 9.18
C ASP A 16 22.20 -5.72 10.68
N SER A 17 20.95 -5.85 11.04
CA SER A 17 20.47 -6.05 12.41
C SER A 17 19.67 -7.35 12.57
N GLY A 18 19.64 -8.17 11.52
CA GLY A 18 18.91 -9.43 11.46
C GLY A 18 19.78 -10.64 11.80
N PHE A 19 19.44 -11.75 11.17
CA PHE A 19 20.08 -13.06 11.40
C PHE A 19 20.02 -13.92 10.13
N ALA A 20 20.75 -15.03 10.09
CA ALA A 20 20.62 -16.01 9.02
C ALA A 20 19.25 -16.69 9.09
N PRO A 21 18.52 -16.84 7.97
CA PRO A 21 17.22 -17.50 7.99
C PRO A 21 17.28 -18.87 8.68
N VAL A 22 16.31 -19.15 9.52
CA VAL A 22 16.16 -20.44 10.21
C VAL A 22 15.21 -21.38 9.48
N TRP A 23 14.46 -20.83 8.51
CA TRP A 23 13.53 -21.58 7.68
C TRP A 23 13.34 -20.92 6.32
N MET A 24 13.49 -21.70 5.26
CA MET A 24 13.29 -21.24 3.89
C MET A 24 12.56 -22.34 3.11
N PRO A 25 11.25 -22.22 2.91
CA PRO A 25 10.44 -23.26 2.29
C PRO A 25 10.62 -23.34 0.77
N ASP A 26 10.34 -24.53 0.22
CA ASP A 26 10.50 -24.79 -1.22
C ASP A 26 9.42 -24.21 -2.11
N PHE A 27 8.30 -23.74 -1.54
CA PHE A 27 7.24 -23.11 -2.32
C PHE A 27 7.58 -21.69 -2.81
N LEU A 28 8.60 -21.04 -2.24
CA LEU A 28 9.09 -19.76 -2.73
C LEU A 28 9.89 -19.94 -4.01
N PHE A 29 9.67 -19.07 -4.98
CA PHE A 29 10.53 -18.94 -6.16
C PHE A 29 11.91 -18.41 -5.78
N ASP A 30 12.91 -18.69 -6.60
CA ASP A 30 14.31 -18.35 -6.27
C ASP A 30 14.51 -16.85 -6.01
N PHE A 31 13.93 -15.97 -6.81
CA PHE A 31 14.01 -14.53 -6.57
C PHE A 31 13.32 -14.11 -5.25
N GLN A 32 12.24 -14.79 -4.86
CA GLN A 32 11.56 -14.54 -3.57
C GLN A 32 12.44 -15.02 -2.42
N ARG A 33 13.09 -16.16 -2.56
CA ARG A 33 14.06 -16.67 -1.57
C ARG A 33 15.19 -15.69 -1.36
N ASP A 34 15.78 -15.13 -2.44
CA ASP A 34 16.85 -14.13 -2.36
C ASP A 34 16.39 -12.88 -1.62
N LEU A 35 15.19 -12.36 -1.94
CA LEU A 35 14.61 -11.20 -1.27
C LEU A 35 14.33 -11.45 0.22
N VAL A 36 13.75 -12.61 0.56
CA VAL A 36 13.45 -12.97 1.95
C VAL A 36 14.72 -13.19 2.75
N GLU A 37 15.70 -13.92 2.20
CA GLU A 37 16.99 -14.13 2.85
C GLU A 37 17.67 -12.79 3.16
N TRP A 38 17.73 -11.92 2.16
CA TRP A 38 18.28 -10.58 2.35
C TRP A 38 17.51 -9.79 3.43
N ALA A 39 16.19 -9.81 3.42
CA ALA A 39 15.37 -9.06 4.36
C ALA A 39 15.49 -9.60 5.80
N VAL A 40 15.62 -10.93 5.99
CA VAL A 40 15.84 -11.53 7.30
C VAL A 40 17.23 -11.16 7.85
N ARG A 41 18.27 -11.21 7.01
CA ARG A 41 19.63 -10.79 7.40
C ARG A 41 19.68 -9.30 7.72
N LYS A 42 18.92 -8.50 6.99
CA LYS A 42 18.80 -7.05 7.21
C LYS A 42 18.10 -6.73 8.52
N GLY A 43 17.06 -7.47 8.88
CA GLY A 43 16.26 -7.31 10.11
C GLY A 43 15.29 -6.13 10.06
N ARG A 44 15.66 -5.03 9.41
CA ARG A 44 14.83 -3.85 9.14
C ARG A 44 14.92 -3.54 7.67
N ALA A 45 13.91 -3.94 6.89
CA ALA A 45 13.99 -3.96 5.45
C ALA A 45 12.69 -3.49 4.79
N ALA A 46 12.79 -3.08 3.54
CA ALA A 46 11.65 -2.88 2.66
C ALA A 46 11.80 -3.73 1.40
N ILE A 47 10.73 -4.45 1.02
CA ILE A 47 10.61 -5.16 -0.25
C ILE A 47 9.56 -4.44 -1.08
N PHE A 48 10.00 -3.76 -2.13
CA PHE A 48 9.16 -3.05 -3.08
C PHE A 48 9.00 -3.92 -4.33
N ALA A 49 8.10 -4.89 -4.26
CA ALA A 49 7.83 -5.82 -5.34
C ALA A 49 6.51 -5.46 -6.03
N ASP A 50 6.51 -5.48 -7.36
CA ASP A 50 5.34 -5.15 -8.17
C ASP A 50 4.17 -6.12 -7.92
N CYS A 51 2.99 -5.81 -8.47
CA CYS A 51 1.81 -6.65 -8.37
C CYS A 51 2.07 -8.04 -8.95
N GLY A 52 1.52 -9.09 -8.32
CA GLY A 52 1.67 -10.47 -8.78
C GLY A 52 2.99 -11.16 -8.40
N LEU A 53 3.97 -10.46 -7.80
CA LEU A 53 5.26 -11.04 -7.42
C LEU A 53 5.26 -11.80 -6.09
N GLY A 54 4.11 -11.97 -5.45
CA GLY A 54 3.97 -12.77 -4.23
C GLY A 54 4.54 -12.11 -2.98
N LYS A 55 4.17 -10.85 -2.71
CA LYS A 55 4.54 -10.14 -1.48
C LYS A 55 4.08 -10.86 -0.22
N THR A 56 2.84 -11.35 -0.20
CA THR A 56 2.25 -12.03 0.97
C THR A 56 3.05 -13.25 1.39
N PRO A 57 3.35 -14.25 0.54
CA PRO A 57 4.18 -15.38 0.95
C PRO A 57 5.59 -14.96 1.39
N MET A 58 6.22 -13.95 0.76
CA MET A 58 7.51 -13.43 1.22
C MET A 58 7.42 -12.84 2.64
N GLY A 59 6.39 -12.05 2.92
CA GLY A 59 6.14 -11.45 4.24
C GLY A 59 5.85 -12.50 5.32
N LEU A 60 5.04 -13.50 5.00
CA LEU A 60 4.73 -14.62 5.90
C LEU A 60 5.98 -15.44 6.24
N VAL A 61 6.83 -15.74 5.26
CA VAL A 61 8.09 -16.47 5.49
C VAL A 61 9.07 -15.62 6.31
N TRP A 62 9.17 -14.32 6.04
CA TRP A 62 9.97 -13.41 6.85
C TRP A 62 9.46 -13.39 8.30
N ALA A 63 8.15 -13.22 8.52
CA ALA A 63 7.53 -13.22 9.84
C ALA A 63 7.76 -14.55 10.59
N SER A 64 7.62 -15.69 9.88
CA SER A 64 7.89 -17.02 10.44
C SER A 64 9.34 -17.16 10.90
N ASN A 65 10.30 -16.62 10.15
CA ASN A 65 11.71 -16.63 10.55
C ASN A 65 11.93 -15.84 11.84
N VAL A 66 11.33 -14.65 11.95
CA VAL A 66 11.42 -13.82 13.16
C VAL A 66 10.77 -14.51 14.35
N ALA A 67 9.55 -15.04 14.19
CA ALA A 67 8.85 -15.73 15.26
C ALA A 67 9.61 -16.97 15.76
N ARG A 68 10.10 -17.81 14.85
CA ARG A 68 10.90 -19.02 15.18
C ARG A 68 12.23 -18.68 15.85
N LYS A 69 12.90 -17.61 15.39
CA LYS A 69 14.19 -17.18 15.96
C LYS A 69 14.07 -16.62 17.37
N THR A 70 12.98 -15.91 17.65
CA THR A 70 12.81 -15.14 18.89
C THR A 70 11.92 -15.83 19.92
N GLY A 71 11.11 -16.81 19.50
CA GLY A 71 10.05 -17.42 20.32
C GLY A 71 8.92 -16.47 20.68
N ARG A 72 8.80 -15.31 19.96
CA ARG A 72 7.79 -14.27 20.21
C ARG A 72 6.97 -14.01 18.94
N PRO A 73 5.71 -13.56 19.07
CA PRO A 73 4.85 -13.30 17.92
C PRO A 73 5.36 -12.15 17.04
N VAL A 74 4.88 -12.16 15.79
CA VAL A 74 5.06 -11.08 14.81
C VAL A 74 3.69 -10.53 14.44
N LEU A 75 3.54 -9.20 14.46
CA LEU A 75 2.34 -8.51 14.00
C LEU A 75 2.43 -8.30 12.48
N TYR A 76 1.42 -8.75 11.75
CA TYR A 76 1.29 -8.58 10.31
C TYR A 76 0.14 -7.62 10.02
N LEU A 77 0.48 -6.36 9.71
CA LEU A 77 -0.51 -5.31 9.42
C LEU A 77 -0.86 -5.31 7.95
N THR A 78 -2.16 -5.33 7.66
CA THR A 78 -2.70 -5.33 6.30
C THR A 78 -3.79 -4.28 6.14
N PRO A 79 -4.11 -3.87 4.88
CA PRO A 79 -5.38 -3.21 4.59
C PRO A 79 -6.58 -4.08 4.98
N LEU A 80 -7.73 -3.42 5.20
CA LEU A 80 -8.95 -4.07 5.71
C LEU A 80 -9.41 -5.26 4.85
N ALA A 81 -9.30 -5.14 3.53
CA ALA A 81 -9.73 -6.16 2.57
C ALA A 81 -8.84 -7.43 2.54
N VAL A 82 -7.65 -7.39 3.12
CA VAL A 82 -6.60 -8.40 2.87
C VAL A 82 -6.34 -9.33 4.06
N ALA A 83 -6.79 -8.96 5.27
CA ALA A 83 -6.45 -9.71 6.48
C ALA A 83 -6.88 -11.19 6.42
N ALA A 84 -8.14 -11.45 6.07
CA ALA A 84 -8.65 -12.82 5.95
C ALA A 84 -7.95 -13.59 4.82
N GLN A 85 -7.67 -12.94 3.69
CA GLN A 85 -6.91 -13.55 2.59
C GLN A 85 -5.48 -13.92 3.05
N THR A 86 -4.80 -13.05 3.79
CA THR A 86 -3.45 -13.31 4.33
C THR A 86 -3.45 -14.55 5.22
N VAL A 87 -4.48 -14.73 6.07
CA VAL A 87 -4.61 -15.93 6.91
C VAL A 87 -4.87 -17.17 6.07
N ARG A 88 -5.75 -17.10 5.06
CA ARG A 88 -5.98 -18.23 4.12
C ARG A 88 -4.72 -18.62 3.37
N GLU A 89 -3.93 -17.65 2.90
CA GLU A 89 -2.64 -17.91 2.26
C GLU A 89 -1.64 -18.54 3.23
N ALA A 90 -1.58 -18.05 4.47
CA ALA A 90 -0.73 -18.66 5.50
C ALA A 90 -1.09 -20.14 5.72
N GLN A 91 -2.38 -20.44 5.86
CA GLN A 91 -2.88 -21.83 5.99
C GLN A 91 -2.50 -22.70 4.79
N LYS A 92 -2.66 -22.19 3.56
CA LYS A 92 -2.27 -22.87 2.33
C LYS A 92 -0.78 -23.26 2.33
N PHE A 93 0.07 -22.44 2.93
CA PHE A 93 1.51 -22.67 3.04
C PHE A 93 1.94 -23.37 4.34
N GLY A 94 1.00 -23.82 5.16
CA GLY A 94 1.31 -24.47 6.44
C GLY A 94 1.94 -23.53 7.48
N ILE A 95 1.67 -22.23 7.39
CA ILE A 95 2.18 -21.21 8.29
C ILE A 95 1.10 -20.90 9.34
N ASP A 96 1.48 -20.96 10.63
CA ASP A 96 0.60 -20.62 11.75
C ASP A 96 0.40 -19.09 11.83
N ALA A 97 -0.77 -18.65 11.36
CA ALA A 97 -1.20 -17.25 11.40
C ALA A 97 -2.68 -17.16 11.78
N ILE A 98 -2.99 -16.22 12.66
CA ILE A 98 -4.35 -15.96 13.11
C ILE A 98 -4.73 -14.51 12.85
N GLN A 99 -5.99 -14.26 12.51
CA GLN A 99 -6.54 -12.90 12.48
C GLN A 99 -6.95 -12.48 13.88
N SER A 100 -6.55 -11.26 14.28
CA SER A 100 -6.96 -10.67 15.55
C SER A 100 -7.71 -9.36 15.30
N LYS A 101 -8.91 -9.26 15.90
CA LYS A 101 -9.78 -8.08 15.81
C LYS A 101 -9.83 -7.27 17.11
N ASP A 102 -9.35 -7.82 18.20
CA ASP A 102 -9.51 -7.32 19.58
C ASP A 102 -8.19 -7.17 20.36
N GLY A 103 -7.05 -7.42 19.72
CA GLY A 103 -5.75 -7.36 20.36
C GLY A 103 -5.23 -8.68 20.91
N ALA A 104 -5.98 -9.79 20.74
CA ALA A 104 -5.48 -11.12 21.11
C ALA A 104 -4.21 -11.45 20.30
N SER A 105 -3.15 -11.89 20.97
CA SER A 105 -1.85 -12.19 20.38
C SER A 105 -1.45 -13.67 20.49
N ALA A 106 -2.42 -14.57 20.55
CA ALA A 106 -2.19 -16.01 20.57
C ALA A 106 -1.79 -16.49 19.17
N GLY A 107 -0.56 -16.95 18.97
CA GLY A 107 -0.05 -17.48 17.70
C GLY A 107 1.31 -16.88 17.31
N HIS A 108 1.96 -17.51 16.33
CA HIS A 108 3.28 -17.04 15.86
C HIS A 108 3.18 -15.79 14.98
N ILE A 109 2.12 -15.69 14.17
CA ILE A 109 1.85 -14.52 13.33
C ILE A 109 0.44 -14.05 13.63
N VAL A 110 0.30 -12.79 14.05
CA VAL A 110 -0.96 -12.14 14.34
C VAL A 110 -1.27 -11.18 13.20
N VAL A 111 -2.29 -11.49 12.40
CA VAL A 111 -2.71 -10.64 11.28
C VAL A 111 -3.79 -9.68 11.77
N ALA A 112 -3.59 -8.40 11.52
CA ALA A 112 -4.53 -7.35 11.93
C ALA A 112 -4.61 -6.24 10.88
N ASN A 113 -5.71 -5.52 10.87
CA ASN A 113 -5.87 -4.36 10.01
C ASN A 113 -5.21 -3.13 10.64
N TYR A 114 -4.76 -2.20 9.80
CA TYR A 114 -4.17 -0.93 10.26
C TYR A 114 -5.10 -0.14 11.20
N GLU A 115 -6.41 -0.22 10.98
CA GLU A 115 -7.45 0.41 11.78
C GLU A 115 -7.45 -0.07 13.23
N ARG A 116 -7.01 -1.30 13.46
CA ARG A 116 -7.00 -1.99 14.75
C ARG A 116 -5.67 -1.94 15.48
N LEU A 117 -4.67 -1.22 14.95
CA LEU A 117 -3.34 -1.13 15.56
C LEU A 117 -3.37 -0.68 17.03
N HIS A 118 -4.33 0.15 17.40
CA HIS A 118 -4.49 0.68 18.76
C HIS A 118 -4.84 -0.38 19.82
N TYR A 119 -5.25 -1.59 19.42
CA TYR A 119 -5.48 -2.71 20.35
C TYR A 119 -4.20 -3.45 20.75
N PHE A 120 -3.08 -3.20 20.08
CA PHE A 120 -1.83 -3.95 20.25
C PHE A 120 -0.76 -3.12 20.93
N SER A 121 0.02 -3.77 21.82
CA SER A 121 1.25 -3.19 22.38
C SER A 121 2.47 -3.63 21.56
N ALA A 122 3.36 -2.71 21.22
CA ALA A 122 4.59 -3.03 20.50
C ALA A 122 5.52 -3.96 21.31
N ASP A 123 5.41 -3.93 22.63
CA ASP A 123 6.24 -4.74 23.53
C ASP A 123 5.89 -6.23 23.48
N ASP A 124 4.71 -6.59 22.96
CA ASP A 124 4.28 -7.98 22.82
C ASP A 124 4.94 -8.67 21.61
N PHE A 125 5.46 -7.92 20.64
CA PHE A 125 5.93 -8.45 19.37
C PHE A 125 7.45 -8.35 19.20
N ALA A 126 8.04 -9.38 18.58
CA ALA A 126 9.43 -9.35 18.15
C ALA A 126 9.59 -8.66 16.78
N GLY A 127 8.57 -8.75 15.94
CA GLY A 127 8.60 -8.21 14.57
C GLY A 127 7.27 -7.60 14.16
N VAL A 128 7.32 -6.73 13.15
CA VAL A 128 6.15 -6.16 12.50
C VAL A 128 6.34 -6.13 10.98
N VAL A 129 5.35 -6.60 10.26
CA VAL A 129 5.22 -6.47 8.80
C VAL A 129 4.15 -5.43 8.51
N CYS A 130 4.43 -4.49 7.61
CA CYS A 130 3.44 -3.59 7.05
C CYS A 130 3.24 -3.95 5.58
N ASP A 131 2.17 -4.66 5.28
CA ASP A 131 1.74 -4.95 3.90
C ASP A 131 0.99 -3.74 3.32
N GLU A 132 1.19 -3.46 2.04
CA GLU A 132 0.80 -2.19 1.42
C GLU A 132 1.27 -0.96 2.20
N SER A 133 2.55 -0.94 2.53
CA SER A 133 3.20 0.13 3.33
C SER A 133 3.13 1.52 2.69
N SER A 134 2.61 1.65 1.48
CA SER A 134 2.27 2.93 0.85
C SER A 134 1.27 3.77 1.67
N ILE A 135 0.60 3.19 2.67
CA ILE A 135 -0.18 3.92 3.68
C ILE A 135 0.67 4.96 4.45
N LEU A 136 1.99 4.74 4.55
CA LEU A 136 2.92 5.64 5.22
C LEU A 136 3.26 6.90 4.42
N LYS A 137 2.88 6.99 3.15
CA LYS A 137 3.23 8.11 2.25
C LYS A 137 2.63 9.47 2.67
N SER A 138 1.52 9.48 3.40
CA SER A 138 0.89 10.72 3.86
C SER A 138 1.70 11.37 4.97
N PHE A 139 2.42 12.44 4.67
CA PHE A 139 3.31 13.15 5.62
C PHE A 139 2.59 13.73 6.84
N ALA A 140 1.33 14.12 6.70
CA ALA A 140 0.53 14.74 7.75
C ALA A 140 -0.47 13.79 8.41
N GLY A 141 -0.48 12.51 8.06
CA GLY A 141 -1.47 11.55 8.53
C GLY A 141 -1.24 11.12 9.98
N GLN A 142 -2.23 11.25 10.84
CA GLN A 142 -2.20 10.75 12.22
C GLN A 142 -1.85 9.24 12.22
N ARG A 143 -2.48 8.46 11.37
CA ARG A 143 -2.26 7.01 11.22
C ARG A 143 -0.80 6.67 10.89
N ARG A 144 -0.13 7.45 10.02
CA ARG A 144 1.31 7.30 9.76
C ARG A 144 2.12 7.46 11.04
N GLY A 145 1.82 8.48 11.84
CA GLY A 145 2.50 8.73 13.12
C GLY A 145 2.38 7.55 14.08
N GLU A 146 1.18 7.00 14.22
CA GLU A 146 0.88 5.85 15.06
C GLU A 146 1.64 4.59 14.60
N ILE A 147 1.58 4.25 13.30
CA ILE A 147 2.30 3.11 12.73
C ILE A 147 3.81 3.28 12.91
N THR A 148 4.36 4.46 12.61
CA THR A 148 5.79 4.74 12.74
C THR A 148 6.25 4.62 14.20
N ALA A 149 5.47 5.16 15.14
CA ALA A 149 5.77 5.09 16.57
C ALA A 149 5.74 3.64 17.09
N PHE A 150 4.77 2.85 16.63
CA PHE A 150 4.68 1.42 16.94
C PHE A 150 5.88 0.67 16.38
N MET A 151 6.14 0.79 15.07
CA MET A 151 7.24 0.11 14.40
C MET A 151 8.60 0.39 15.05
N ARG A 152 8.85 1.65 15.44
CA ARG A 152 10.14 2.04 16.04
C ARG A 152 10.43 1.38 17.38
N LYS A 153 9.44 0.87 18.07
CA LYS A 153 9.60 0.10 19.30
C LYS A 153 9.89 -1.38 19.05
N VAL A 154 9.47 -1.92 17.89
CA VAL A 154 9.65 -3.34 17.56
C VAL A 154 11.04 -3.57 16.94
N PRO A 155 11.81 -4.62 17.34
CA PRO A 155 13.16 -4.85 16.82
C PRO A 155 13.24 -5.14 15.32
N TYR A 156 12.42 -6.08 14.82
CA TYR A 156 12.43 -6.52 13.43
C TYR A 156 11.25 -5.88 12.66
N ARG A 157 11.54 -5.34 11.47
CA ARG A 157 10.57 -4.54 10.71
C ARG A 157 10.65 -4.85 9.24
N LEU A 158 9.51 -5.11 8.62
CA LEU A 158 9.40 -5.30 7.17
C LEU A 158 8.32 -4.40 6.60
N LEU A 159 8.65 -3.67 5.55
CA LEU A 159 7.70 -2.94 4.72
C LEU A 159 7.56 -3.66 3.38
N GLN A 160 6.32 -3.79 2.89
CA GLN A 160 6.03 -4.37 1.58
C GLN A 160 5.03 -3.49 0.83
N THR A 161 5.30 -3.17 -0.44
CA THR A 161 4.34 -2.51 -1.34
C THR A 161 4.81 -2.59 -2.79
N ALA A 162 3.89 -2.49 -3.73
CA ALA A 162 4.20 -2.27 -5.14
C ALA A 162 4.49 -0.80 -5.44
N THR A 163 3.97 0.13 -4.62
CA THR A 163 4.00 1.58 -4.87
C THR A 163 4.72 2.34 -3.76
N ALA A 164 6.04 2.16 -3.69
CA ALA A 164 6.87 2.75 -2.62
C ALA A 164 6.89 4.28 -2.61
N ALA A 165 6.95 4.89 -3.80
CA ALA A 165 7.02 6.33 -3.99
C ALA A 165 6.25 6.73 -5.27
N PRO A 166 4.90 6.61 -5.27
CA PRO A 166 4.11 6.77 -6.48
C PRO A 166 4.09 8.21 -7.01
N ASN A 167 4.32 9.20 -6.17
CA ASN A 167 4.27 10.61 -6.59
C ASN A 167 5.65 11.26 -6.61
N ASP A 168 6.48 11.02 -5.59
CA ASP A 168 7.80 11.64 -5.47
C ASP A 168 8.71 10.80 -4.55
N TYR A 169 10.02 10.78 -4.84
CA TYR A 169 11.03 10.08 -4.04
C TYR A 169 11.13 10.56 -2.59
N ILE A 170 10.62 11.76 -2.27
CA ILE A 170 10.54 12.25 -0.90
C ILE A 170 9.69 11.34 0.00
N GLU A 171 8.75 10.56 -0.56
CA GLU A 171 7.93 9.62 0.17
C GLU A 171 8.74 8.46 0.79
N LEU A 172 9.91 8.12 0.22
CA LEU A 172 10.81 7.12 0.78
C LEU A 172 11.35 7.48 2.17
N GLY A 173 11.37 8.78 2.51
CA GLY A 173 11.77 9.24 3.84
C GLY A 173 10.85 8.75 4.95
N THR A 174 9.54 8.60 4.69
CA THR A 174 8.59 8.08 5.68
C THR A 174 8.80 6.59 5.92
N SER A 175 9.09 5.83 4.87
CA SER A 175 9.44 4.40 4.96
C SER A 175 10.74 4.20 5.75
N SER A 176 11.76 5.00 5.46
CA SER A 176 13.02 5.00 6.19
C SER A 176 12.83 5.32 7.67
N GLU A 177 12.02 6.32 8.01
CA GLU A 177 11.72 6.71 9.37
C GLU A 177 11.01 5.57 10.15
N ALA A 178 10.05 4.90 9.54
CA ALA A 178 9.35 3.77 10.13
C ALA A 178 10.30 2.58 10.40
N LEU A 179 11.24 2.31 9.49
CA LEU A 179 12.28 1.30 9.68
C LEU A 179 13.30 1.70 10.75
N GLY A 180 13.37 2.98 11.12
CA GLY A 180 14.28 3.50 12.14
C GLY A 180 15.66 3.86 11.60
N TYR A 181 15.75 4.17 10.31
CA TYR A 181 16.91 4.76 9.69
C TYR A 181 16.82 6.30 9.72
N LEU A 182 17.17 6.95 8.62
CA LEU A 182 17.13 8.42 8.52
C LEU A 182 15.68 8.92 8.63
N GLY A 183 15.44 9.90 9.49
CA GLY A 183 14.14 10.55 9.59
C GLY A 183 13.78 11.30 8.30
N HIS A 184 12.48 11.49 8.05
CA HIS A 184 12.00 12.12 6.82
C HIS A 184 12.62 13.49 6.57
N MET A 185 12.61 14.38 7.58
CA MET A 185 13.19 15.72 7.45
C MET A 185 14.73 15.70 7.29
N ASP A 186 15.41 14.77 7.96
CA ASP A 186 16.86 14.62 7.84
C ASP A 186 17.24 14.13 6.43
N MET A 187 16.44 13.22 5.85
CA MET A 187 16.58 12.76 4.47
C MET A 187 16.41 13.92 3.48
N LEU A 188 15.37 14.75 3.65
CA LEU A 188 15.15 15.93 2.82
C LEU A 188 16.32 16.91 2.91
N ASN A 189 16.77 17.26 4.10
CA ASN A 189 17.90 18.17 4.30
C ASN A 189 19.20 17.64 3.69
N ARG A 190 19.39 16.32 3.77
CA ARG A 190 20.61 15.68 3.26
C ARG A 190 20.66 15.62 1.74
N PHE A 191 19.61 15.14 1.10
CA PHE A 191 19.60 14.78 -0.31
C PHE A 191 18.83 15.76 -1.21
N PHE A 192 17.92 16.53 -0.66
CA PHE A 192 17.04 17.42 -1.42
C PHE A 192 17.32 18.89 -1.10
N LYS A 193 16.95 19.76 -2.01
CA LYS A 193 16.92 21.21 -1.81
C LYS A 193 15.50 21.71 -1.96
N ASN A 194 15.15 22.71 -1.16
CA ASN A 194 13.89 23.41 -1.22
C ASN A 194 13.99 24.54 -2.26
N ASP A 195 13.13 24.53 -3.27
CA ASP A 195 13.13 25.55 -4.32
C ASP A 195 12.67 26.95 -3.84
N LEU A 196 11.96 27.04 -2.69
CA LEU A 196 11.55 28.32 -2.12
C LEU A 196 12.69 29.15 -1.51
N ASN A 197 13.84 28.57 -1.23
CA ASN A 197 14.98 29.31 -0.67
C ASN A 197 15.63 30.28 -1.66
N ASN A 198 15.24 30.28 -2.93
CA ASN A 198 15.80 31.16 -3.97
C ASN A 198 14.92 32.39 -4.31
N SER A 199 13.74 32.54 -3.73
CA SER A 199 12.92 33.72 -3.98
C SER A 199 12.24 34.23 -2.72
N ALA A 200 12.65 35.42 -2.26
CA ALA A 200 11.97 36.17 -1.19
C ALA A 200 10.49 36.46 -1.52
N GLN A 201 10.10 36.36 -2.79
CA GLN A 201 8.75 36.59 -3.29
C GLN A 201 7.81 35.37 -3.16
N GLY A 202 8.34 34.13 -3.08
CA GLY A 202 7.51 32.91 -2.99
C GLY A 202 6.78 32.76 -1.66
N ARG A 203 7.33 33.31 -0.58
CA ARG A 203 6.70 33.25 0.77
C ARG A 203 5.39 34.02 0.89
N MET A 204 5.13 35.00 0.02
CA MET A 204 3.91 35.82 0.06
C MET A 204 2.72 35.22 -0.72
N ARG A 205 2.91 34.13 -1.48
CA ARG A 205 1.88 33.59 -2.38
C ARG A 205 1.27 32.24 -1.97
N GLY A 206 1.61 31.68 -0.83
CA GLY A 206 1.07 30.36 -0.41
C GLY A 206 1.46 29.21 -1.32
N GLU A 207 2.61 29.31 -2.03
CA GLU A 207 3.10 28.26 -2.90
C GLU A 207 3.50 27.01 -2.12
N VAL A 208 3.11 25.85 -2.65
CA VAL A 208 3.47 24.56 -2.09
C VAL A 208 4.99 24.36 -2.18
N ILE A 209 5.64 24.04 -1.08
CA ILE A 209 7.06 23.75 -1.00
C ILE A 209 7.39 22.57 -1.94
N LYS A 210 8.19 22.81 -2.96
CA LYS A 210 8.70 21.78 -3.86
C LYS A 210 10.11 21.40 -3.45
N TRP A 211 10.32 20.10 -3.23
CA TRP A 211 11.62 19.53 -2.96
C TRP A 211 12.19 18.92 -4.25
N ARG A 212 13.45 19.17 -4.53
CA ARG A 212 14.16 18.62 -5.68
C ARG A 212 15.45 17.95 -5.23
N LEU A 213 15.72 16.75 -5.75
CA LEU A 213 16.97 16.03 -5.49
C LEU A 213 18.17 16.88 -5.93
N LYS A 214 19.19 16.99 -5.07
CA LYS A 214 20.45 17.66 -5.41
C LYS A 214 21.22 16.79 -6.42
N GLY A 215 21.71 17.34 -7.54
CA GLY A 215 22.37 16.55 -8.58
C GLY A 215 23.56 15.73 -8.08
N HIS A 216 24.39 16.31 -7.20
CA HIS A 216 25.51 15.59 -6.58
C HIS A 216 25.09 14.56 -5.52
N ALA A 217 23.85 14.58 -5.08
CA ALA A 217 23.31 13.65 -4.06
C ALA A 217 22.58 12.45 -4.66
N GLU A 218 22.40 12.37 -5.97
CA GLU A 218 21.62 11.31 -6.61
C GLU A 218 22.20 9.91 -6.33
N THR A 219 23.48 9.70 -6.65
CA THR A 219 24.15 8.41 -6.36
C THR A 219 24.18 8.09 -4.87
N PRO A 220 24.58 9.00 -3.96
CA PRO A 220 24.50 8.75 -2.52
C PRO A 220 23.07 8.46 -2.02
N PHE A 221 22.04 9.09 -2.60
CA PHE A 221 20.65 8.83 -2.26
C PHE A 221 20.24 7.40 -2.59
N TRP A 222 20.51 6.94 -3.82
CA TRP A 222 20.18 5.58 -4.23
C TRP A 222 21.01 4.52 -3.49
N GLN A 223 22.28 4.77 -3.21
CA GLN A 223 23.08 3.90 -2.36
C GLN A 223 22.48 3.77 -0.96
N TRP A 224 22.00 4.87 -0.41
CA TRP A 224 21.31 4.87 0.88
C TRP A 224 19.99 4.12 0.82
N VAL A 225 19.15 4.32 -0.20
CA VAL A 225 17.90 3.56 -0.39
C VAL A 225 18.19 2.07 -0.51
N CYS A 226 19.11 1.67 -1.38
CA CYS A 226 19.49 0.26 -1.58
C CYS A 226 20.10 -0.40 -0.32
N SER A 227 20.54 0.38 0.66
CA SER A 227 21.07 -0.15 1.92
C SER A 227 19.98 -0.73 2.83
N TRP A 228 18.70 -0.36 2.64
CA TRP A 228 17.57 -0.82 3.44
C TRP A 228 16.37 -1.29 2.63
N ALA A 229 16.33 -1.05 1.32
CA ALA A 229 15.24 -1.45 0.43
C ALA A 229 15.74 -2.22 -0.79
N ARG A 230 14.93 -3.15 -1.27
CA ARG A 230 15.05 -3.81 -2.57
C ARG A 230 13.79 -3.56 -3.38
N ALA A 231 13.96 -3.10 -4.63
CA ALA A 231 12.86 -2.88 -5.56
C ALA A 231 12.96 -3.84 -6.74
N VAL A 232 11.84 -4.46 -7.10
CA VAL A 232 11.76 -5.48 -8.15
C VAL A 232 10.42 -5.31 -8.89
N ARG A 233 10.47 -5.11 -10.20
CA ARG A 233 9.28 -5.07 -11.06
C ARG A 233 8.99 -6.43 -11.71
N ARG A 234 10.03 -7.20 -11.94
CA ARG A 234 9.97 -8.55 -12.51
C ARG A 234 11.19 -9.35 -12.06
N PRO A 235 11.11 -10.68 -12.04
CA PRO A 235 12.21 -11.52 -11.59
C PRO A 235 13.54 -11.26 -12.31
N SER A 236 13.52 -10.89 -13.60
CA SER A 236 14.74 -10.58 -14.37
C SER A 236 15.50 -9.34 -13.88
N ASP A 237 14.88 -8.45 -13.10
CA ASP A 237 15.60 -7.36 -12.43
C ASP A 237 16.65 -7.89 -11.42
N LEU A 238 16.50 -9.15 -10.97
CA LEU A 238 17.43 -9.88 -10.11
C LEU A 238 18.14 -11.03 -10.83
N GLY A 239 18.00 -11.13 -12.15
CA GLY A 239 18.63 -12.19 -12.97
C GLY A 239 17.88 -13.53 -13.03
N PHE A 240 16.60 -13.55 -12.63
CA PHE A 240 15.75 -14.75 -12.68
C PHE A 240 14.80 -14.73 -13.88
N ASP A 241 14.15 -15.86 -14.17
CA ASP A 241 13.22 -16.00 -15.29
C ASP A 241 11.84 -15.37 -15.01
N ASP A 242 11.31 -14.65 -16.01
CA ASP A 242 10.03 -13.94 -15.94
C ASP A 242 8.81 -14.75 -16.39
N THR A 243 9.01 -15.91 -16.99
CA THR A 243 7.96 -16.64 -17.75
C THR A 243 6.68 -16.88 -16.97
N ARG A 244 6.78 -17.12 -15.67
CA ARG A 244 5.63 -17.40 -14.79
C ARG A 244 4.97 -16.14 -14.22
N PHE A 245 5.55 -14.97 -14.46
CA PHE A 245 5.14 -13.68 -13.88
C PHE A 245 4.66 -12.70 -14.94
N ALA A 246 4.53 -13.13 -16.19
CA ALA A 246 3.95 -12.33 -17.24
C ALA A 246 2.45 -12.13 -16.99
N LEU A 247 2.06 -10.90 -16.72
CA LEU A 247 0.65 -10.55 -16.56
C LEU A 247 -0.06 -10.59 -17.92
N PRO A 248 -1.34 -10.97 -17.96
CA PRO A 248 -2.14 -10.88 -19.19
C PRO A 248 -2.24 -9.42 -19.66
N LYS A 249 -2.45 -9.26 -20.97
CA LYS A 249 -2.61 -7.92 -21.54
C LYS A 249 -3.83 -7.22 -20.95
N LEU A 250 -3.65 -5.99 -20.49
CA LEU A 250 -4.76 -5.13 -20.08
C LEU A 250 -5.57 -4.71 -21.32
N HIS A 251 -6.89 -4.88 -21.26
CA HIS A 251 -7.83 -4.40 -22.25
C HIS A 251 -8.58 -3.20 -21.69
N GLU A 252 -8.32 -2.03 -22.26
CA GLU A 252 -8.99 -0.79 -21.90
C GLU A 252 -10.04 -0.45 -22.94
N ASN A 253 -11.27 -0.15 -22.50
CA ASN A 253 -12.35 0.29 -23.34
C ASN A 253 -12.94 1.59 -22.79
N GLU A 254 -12.92 2.64 -23.59
CA GLU A 254 -13.53 3.91 -23.24
C GLU A 254 -14.99 3.95 -23.73
N HIS A 255 -15.88 4.42 -22.86
CA HIS A 255 -17.30 4.59 -23.17
C HIS A 255 -17.73 6.00 -22.88
N LEU A 256 -18.14 6.69 -23.93
CA LEU A 256 -18.67 8.06 -23.86
C LEU A 256 -20.18 8.03 -23.69
N VAL A 257 -20.67 8.65 -22.63
CA VAL A 257 -22.10 8.85 -22.38
C VAL A 257 -22.45 10.26 -22.75
N GLN A 258 -23.41 10.40 -23.70
CA GLN A 258 -23.95 11.71 -24.04
C GLN A 258 -24.95 12.14 -22.94
N ALA A 259 -24.73 13.30 -22.36
CA ALA A 259 -25.67 13.90 -21.43
C ALA A 259 -26.94 14.31 -22.18
N GLN A 260 -28.08 13.89 -21.66
CA GLN A 260 -29.40 14.20 -22.31
C GLN A 260 -29.91 15.59 -21.97
N SER A 261 -29.45 16.17 -20.83
CA SER A 261 -29.83 17.49 -20.39
C SER A 261 -28.69 18.51 -20.56
N LEU A 262 -29.04 19.75 -20.84
CA LEU A 262 -28.10 20.86 -20.81
C LEU A 262 -27.96 21.40 -19.38
N PRO A 263 -26.82 22.02 -19.00
CA PRO A 263 -26.69 22.72 -17.73
C PRO A 263 -27.74 23.84 -17.62
N ASP A 264 -28.27 24.07 -16.40
CA ASP A 264 -29.29 25.10 -16.18
C ASP A 264 -28.86 26.48 -16.68
N GLY A 265 -29.72 27.09 -17.51
CA GLY A 265 -29.48 28.41 -18.09
C GLY A 265 -28.51 28.44 -19.28
N MET A 266 -28.04 27.30 -19.77
CA MET A 266 -27.17 27.23 -20.95
C MET A 266 -27.92 26.72 -22.18
N LEU A 267 -27.65 27.36 -23.34
CA LEU A 267 -28.17 26.95 -24.63
C LEU A 267 -27.29 25.90 -25.32
N PHE A 268 -26.06 25.76 -24.85
CA PHE A 268 -25.06 24.82 -25.41
C PHE A 268 -24.27 24.18 -24.29
N ALA A 269 -23.83 22.92 -24.47
CA ALA A 269 -22.87 22.27 -23.60
C ALA A 269 -21.49 22.86 -23.84
N LEU A 270 -20.89 23.44 -22.80
CA LEU A 270 -19.49 23.88 -22.80
C LEU A 270 -18.60 22.85 -22.13
N PRO A 271 -17.34 22.65 -22.58
CA PRO A 271 -16.40 21.78 -21.90
C PRO A 271 -16.14 22.25 -20.46
N ALA A 272 -16.24 21.35 -19.49
CA ALA A 272 -15.89 21.62 -18.10
C ALA A 272 -14.37 21.68 -17.95
N VAL A 273 -13.82 22.89 -17.84
CA VAL A 273 -12.36 23.12 -17.80
C VAL A 273 -11.84 23.12 -16.37
N GLY A 274 -12.62 23.61 -15.42
CA GLY A 274 -12.23 23.73 -14.01
C GLY A 274 -12.70 22.57 -13.13
N LEU A 275 -12.02 22.33 -12.01
CA LEU A 275 -12.39 21.26 -11.05
C LEU A 275 -13.83 21.41 -10.51
N LYS A 276 -14.33 22.64 -10.35
CA LYS A 276 -15.70 22.91 -9.92
C LYS A 276 -16.69 22.47 -10.99
N GLU A 277 -16.48 22.91 -12.23
CA GLU A 277 -17.32 22.58 -13.38
C GLU A 277 -17.34 21.07 -13.65
N GLN A 278 -16.18 20.40 -13.57
CA GLN A 278 -16.09 18.94 -13.69
C GLN A 278 -16.89 18.21 -12.60
N ARG A 279 -16.91 18.77 -11.38
CA ARG A 279 -17.71 18.20 -10.27
C ARG A 279 -19.20 18.38 -10.50
N GLU A 280 -19.61 19.54 -11.01
CA GLU A 280 -20.99 19.86 -11.35
C GLU A 280 -21.49 18.94 -12.49
N GLU A 281 -20.70 18.77 -13.54
CA GLU A 281 -20.99 17.86 -14.63
C GLU A 281 -21.08 16.39 -14.20
N ARG A 282 -20.19 15.95 -13.34
CA ARG A 282 -20.27 14.60 -12.76
C ARG A 282 -21.57 14.37 -11.99
N ARG A 283 -22.05 15.36 -11.26
CA ARG A 283 -23.33 15.27 -10.53
C ARG A 283 -24.51 15.27 -11.47
N ARG A 284 -24.49 16.15 -12.46
CA ARG A 284 -25.57 16.31 -13.44
C ARG A 284 -25.80 15.03 -14.26
N THR A 285 -24.73 14.31 -14.60
CA THR A 285 -24.77 13.13 -15.48
C THR A 285 -24.71 11.79 -14.71
N VAL A 286 -25.08 11.78 -13.42
CA VAL A 286 -25.03 10.55 -12.59
C VAL A 286 -25.95 9.48 -13.15
N GLU A 287 -27.20 9.84 -13.47
CA GLU A 287 -28.23 8.89 -13.90
C GLU A 287 -27.83 8.17 -15.19
N GLU A 288 -27.44 8.90 -16.22
CA GLU A 288 -27.08 8.35 -17.54
C GLU A 288 -25.82 7.47 -17.44
N ARG A 289 -24.81 7.90 -16.66
CA ARG A 289 -23.58 7.13 -16.48
C ARG A 289 -23.82 5.85 -15.67
N CYS A 290 -24.60 5.93 -14.60
CA CYS A 290 -24.95 4.77 -13.80
C CYS A 290 -25.81 3.78 -14.56
N ALA A 291 -26.79 4.24 -15.34
CA ALA A 291 -27.62 3.39 -16.21
C ALA A 291 -26.76 2.60 -17.22
N MET A 292 -25.83 3.25 -17.90
CA MET A 292 -24.94 2.59 -18.86
C MET A 292 -24.02 1.57 -18.21
N VAL A 293 -23.45 1.89 -17.03
CA VAL A 293 -22.60 0.95 -16.28
C VAL A 293 -23.42 -0.25 -15.81
N ALA A 294 -24.62 -0.03 -15.28
CA ALA A 294 -25.50 -1.09 -14.83
C ALA A 294 -25.94 -2.02 -15.97
N GLU A 295 -26.29 -1.46 -17.14
CA GLU A 295 -26.60 -2.24 -18.35
C GLU A 295 -25.44 -3.16 -18.74
N ARG A 296 -24.20 -2.64 -18.77
CA ARG A 296 -23.03 -3.44 -19.10
C ARG A 296 -22.78 -4.55 -18.09
N VAL A 297 -22.79 -4.22 -16.81
CA VAL A 297 -22.53 -5.19 -15.73
C VAL A 297 -23.60 -6.28 -15.73
N ASN A 298 -24.85 -5.91 -15.93
CA ASN A 298 -25.96 -6.88 -15.95
C ASN A 298 -25.95 -7.76 -17.21
N SER A 299 -25.49 -7.22 -18.37
CA SER A 299 -25.47 -7.98 -19.62
C SER A 299 -24.42 -9.10 -19.65
N THR A 300 -23.33 -8.98 -18.89
CA THR A 300 -22.24 -9.97 -18.92
C THR A 300 -22.41 -11.10 -17.91
N GLY A 301 -23.11 -10.89 -16.82
CA GLY A 301 -23.22 -11.85 -15.71
C GLY A 301 -21.89 -12.19 -15.01
N GLN A 302 -20.78 -11.54 -15.40
CA GLN A 302 -19.46 -11.79 -14.86
C GLN A 302 -19.24 -11.02 -13.54
N PRO A 303 -18.33 -11.47 -12.64
CA PRO A 303 -17.90 -10.67 -11.51
C PRO A 303 -17.40 -9.31 -11.97
N ALA A 304 -17.79 -8.25 -11.26
CA ALA A 304 -17.41 -6.88 -11.61
C ALA A 304 -17.06 -6.05 -10.37
N LEU A 305 -15.96 -5.31 -10.49
CA LEU A 305 -15.58 -4.26 -9.53
C LEU A 305 -15.92 -2.90 -10.16
N VAL A 306 -16.82 -2.17 -9.51
CA VAL A 306 -17.31 -0.87 -10.01
C VAL A 306 -16.78 0.26 -9.13
N TRP A 307 -15.94 1.11 -9.71
CA TRP A 307 -15.38 2.29 -9.03
C TRP A 307 -16.30 3.50 -9.20
N CYS A 308 -16.68 4.14 -8.10
CA CYS A 308 -17.45 5.38 -8.11
C CYS A 308 -16.69 6.52 -7.41
N HIS A 309 -17.03 7.77 -7.75
CA HIS A 309 -16.48 8.97 -7.12
C HIS A 309 -17.43 9.60 -6.11
N LEU A 310 -18.72 9.66 -6.44
CA LEU A 310 -19.76 10.27 -5.63
C LEU A 310 -20.48 9.20 -4.80
N ASN A 311 -21.11 9.58 -3.69
CA ASN A 311 -21.97 8.67 -2.93
C ASN A 311 -23.22 8.32 -3.76
N ASP A 312 -23.83 9.33 -4.37
CA ASP A 312 -25.02 9.18 -5.20
C ASP A 312 -24.81 8.21 -6.38
N GLU A 313 -23.58 8.13 -6.93
CA GLU A 313 -23.23 7.10 -7.94
C GLU A 313 -23.25 5.69 -7.33
N GLY A 314 -22.69 5.53 -6.12
CA GLY A 314 -22.69 4.23 -5.44
C GLY A 314 -24.10 3.77 -5.13
N ASP A 315 -24.92 4.64 -4.57
CA ASP A 315 -26.32 4.36 -4.19
C ASP A 315 -27.18 4.05 -5.44
N SER A 316 -27.00 4.79 -6.52
CA SER A 316 -27.69 4.55 -7.80
C SER A 316 -27.28 3.20 -8.40
N LEU A 317 -26.00 2.87 -8.41
CA LEU A 317 -25.50 1.60 -8.96
C LEU A 317 -25.97 0.40 -8.13
N GLU A 318 -26.00 0.50 -6.78
CA GLU A 318 -26.50 -0.57 -5.90
C GLU A 318 -27.99 -0.84 -6.17
N ASN A 319 -28.78 0.20 -6.47
CA ASN A 319 -30.19 0.04 -6.85
C ASN A 319 -30.40 -0.55 -8.26
N LEU A 320 -29.51 -0.24 -9.20
CA LEU A 320 -29.62 -0.66 -10.61
C LEU A 320 -29.04 -2.05 -10.89
N ILE A 321 -28.18 -2.56 -9.98
CA ILE A 321 -27.51 -3.86 -10.12
C ILE A 321 -28.00 -4.77 -8.99
N PRO A 322 -28.91 -5.73 -9.22
CA PRO A 322 -29.63 -6.45 -8.17
C PRO A 322 -28.77 -7.28 -7.20
N ASP A 323 -27.60 -7.74 -7.64
CA ASP A 323 -26.69 -8.59 -6.88
C ASP A 323 -25.38 -7.86 -6.51
N ALA A 324 -25.42 -6.54 -6.50
CA ALA A 324 -24.30 -5.70 -6.07
C ALA A 324 -24.29 -5.48 -4.56
N VAL A 325 -23.10 -5.38 -4.01
CA VAL A 325 -22.86 -4.88 -2.66
C VAL A 325 -22.03 -3.60 -2.74
N GLN A 326 -22.45 -2.57 -2.01
CA GLN A 326 -21.72 -1.31 -1.92
C GLN A 326 -20.88 -1.28 -0.64
N VAL A 327 -19.63 -0.83 -0.74
CA VAL A 327 -18.79 -0.49 0.41
C VAL A 327 -18.55 1.00 0.44
N SER A 328 -19.12 1.67 1.45
CA SER A 328 -19.07 3.12 1.61
C SER A 328 -18.15 3.56 2.76
N GLY A 329 -17.78 4.84 2.77
CA GLY A 329 -16.95 5.41 3.84
C GLY A 329 -17.64 5.43 5.21
N SER A 330 -18.98 5.48 5.24
CA SER A 330 -19.81 5.52 6.46
C SER A 330 -20.05 4.14 7.08
N ASP A 331 -19.75 3.04 6.36
CA ASP A 331 -19.90 1.69 6.92
C ASP A 331 -18.89 1.47 8.06
N SER A 332 -19.27 0.66 9.05
CA SER A 332 -18.33 0.18 10.07
C SER A 332 -17.25 -0.69 9.45
N ASP A 333 -16.10 -0.80 10.10
CA ASP A 333 -15.00 -1.61 9.57
C ASP A 333 -15.38 -3.08 9.43
N ASP A 334 -16.17 -3.62 10.35
CA ASP A 334 -16.69 -5.00 10.25
C ASP A 334 -17.59 -5.19 9.03
N ARG A 335 -18.47 -4.23 8.73
CA ARG A 335 -19.34 -4.28 7.55
C ARG A 335 -18.57 -4.15 6.25
N LYS A 336 -17.55 -3.30 6.22
CA LYS A 336 -16.64 -3.20 5.05
C LYS A 336 -15.94 -4.53 4.82
N GLU A 337 -15.36 -5.11 5.87
CA GLU A 337 -14.65 -6.40 5.82
C GLU A 337 -15.57 -7.50 5.30
N GLU A 338 -16.78 -7.65 5.86
CA GLU A 338 -17.77 -8.65 5.43
C GLU A 338 -18.13 -8.53 3.94
N ARG A 339 -18.38 -7.32 3.46
CA ARG A 339 -18.74 -7.08 2.05
C ARG A 339 -17.58 -7.31 1.08
N LEU A 340 -16.36 -6.92 1.46
CA LEU A 340 -15.15 -7.17 0.69
C LEU A 340 -14.84 -8.67 0.61
N GLU A 341 -15.00 -9.41 1.72
CA GLU A 341 -14.89 -10.87 1.73
C GLU A 341 -15.97 -11.54 0.89
N ALA A 342 -17.22 -11.07 0.98
CA ALA A 342 -18.30 -11.60 0.17
C ALA A 342 -18.01 -11.52 -1.35
N PHE A 343 -17.41 -10.44 -1.79
CA PHE A 343 -16.97 -10.30 -3.18
C PHE A 343 -15.78 -11.21 -3.50
N ALA A 344 -14.75 -11.23 -2.65
CA ALA A 344 -13.55 -12.04 -2.86
C ALA A 344 -13.85 -13.56 -2.90
N GLU A 345 -14.87 -14.02 -2.18
CA GLU A 345 -15.33 -15.41 -2.13
C GLU A 345 -16.38 -15.75 -3.19
N GLY A 346 -16.79 -14.78 -4.01
CA GLY A 346 -17.82 -14.95 -5.04
C GLY A 346 -19.25 -15.04 -4.48
N ARG A 347 -19.49 -14.73 -3.20
CA ARG A 347 -20.84 -14.63 -2.60
C ARG A 347 -21.58 -13.39 -3.10
N ALA A 348 -20.85 -12.33 -3.42
CA ALA A 348 -21.37 -11.17 -4.12
C ALA A 348 -20.69 -11.08 -5.51
N ARG A 349 -21.49 -10.97 -6.55
CA ARG A 349 -20.96 -10.88 -7.94
C ARG A 349 -20.38 -9.51 -8.24
N VAL A 350 -20.97 -8.45 -7.70
CA VAL A 350 -20.58 -7.07 -8.02
C VAL A 350 -20.23 -6.33 -6.73
N LEU A 351 -19.07 -5.71 -6.72
CA LEU A 351 -18.62 -4.82 -5.65
C LEU A 351 -18.60 -3.38 -6.17
N ILE A 352 -19.34 -2.49 -5.49
CA ILE A 352 -19.33 -1.05 -5.77
C ILE A 352 -18.59 -0.36 -4.64
N THR A 353 -17.55 0.41 -4.95
CA THR A 353 -16.78 1.12 -3.92
C THR A 353 -16.00 2.30 -4.51
N LYS A 354 -15.40 3.08 -3.63
CA LYS A 354 -14.49 4.17 -4.02
C LYS A 354 -13.04 3.71 -3.99
N PRO A 355 -12.17 4.24 -4.89
CA PRO A 355 -10.75 3.90 -4.88
C PRO A 355 -10.08 4.14 -3.51
N ARG A 356 -10.53 5.13 -2.75
CA ARG A 356 -10.01 5.40 -1.40
C ARG A 356 -10.29 4.30 -0.37
N ILE A 357 -11.31 3.46 -0.61
CA ILE A 357 -11.75 2.43 0.32
C ILE A 357 -11.26 1.06 -0.11
N GLY A 358 -11.45 0.72 -1.38
CA GLY A 358 -11.22 -0.64 -1.90
C GLY A 358 -9.94 -0.82 -2.72
N ALA A 359 -9.26 0.25 -3.18
CA ALA A 359 -8.06 0.10 -4.02
C ALA A 359 -6.83 -0.44 -3.26
N TRP A 360 -6.92 -0.60 -1.95
CA TRP A 360 -5.87 -1.13 -1.10
C TRP A 360 -6.11 -2.63 -0.90
N GLY A 361 -5.54 -3.46 -1.76
CA GLY A 361 -5.53 -4.91 -1.61
C GLY A 361 -6.71 -5.68 -2.23
N LEU A 362 -7.43 -5.08 -3.18
CA LEU A 362 -8.36 -5.80 -4.07
C LEU A 362 -7.66 -6.26 -5.33
#